data_65b5d04df519673a5cefd9f1e36a0614
#
_entry.id   65b5d04df519673a5cefd9f1e36a0614
#
_cell.length_a   1.000
_cell.length_b   1.000
_cell.length_c   1.000
_cell.angle_alpha   90.00
_cell.angle_beta   90.00
_cell.angle_gamma   90.00
#
_symmetry.space_group_name_H-M   'P 1'
#
loop_
_entity.id
_entity.type
_entity.pdbx_description
1 polymer ?
#
loop_
_entity_poly.entity_id
_entity_poly.type
_entity_poly.pdbx_seq_one_letter_code
_entity_poly.pdbx_strand_id
1 'polypeptide(L)'
;MSTPLLNHRYRVIKSLAEGGFGQTFLVEDTQMPSRRQCVIKQLKPMNDRPEVFRIVQDRFSREAAVLEAVGKGNSQIPDLYAYFEEHGQFYLVQEWIEGEPLVNLVQEDWSEERVRSLLTKALQALAQVHRQNIIHRDIKPDNIILRKSDS
;
A
#
# COMPACT_ATOMS: atom_id res chain seq x y z
N MET A 1 -27.44 6.93 -10.45
CA MET A 1 -26.33 7.88 -10.26
C MET A 1 -25.01 7.13 -10.33
N SER A 2 -24.10 7.59 -11.15
CA SER A 2 -22.76 7.01 -11.19
C SER A 2 -21.96 7.49 -9.99
N THR A 3 -21.31 6.56 -9.30
CA THR A 3 -20.37 6.90 -8.23
C THR A 3 -19.23 7.74 -8.83
N PRO A 4 -18.86 8.89 -8.22
CA PRO A 4 -17.78 9.70 -8.75
C PRO A 4 -16.47 8.89 -8.78
N LEU A 5 -15.72 9.06 -9.87
CA LEU A 5 -14.44 8.38 -10.04
C LEU A 5 -13.31 9.24 -9.44
N LEU A 6 -12.42 8.62 -8.68
CA LEU A 6 -11.18 9.28 -8.27
C LEU A 6 -10.29 9.44 -9.51
N ASN A 7 -9.78 10.65 -9.71
CA ASN A 7 -8.96 11.02 -10.87
C ASN A 7 -9.62 10.64 -12.22
N HIS A 8 -10.95 10.74 -12.30
CA HIS A 8 -11.73 10.35 -13.48
C HIS A 8 -11.47 8.91 -13.99
N ARG A 9 -10.93 8.06 -13.14
CA ARG A 9 -10.45 6.74 -13.53
C ARG A 9 -10.86 5.63 -12.56
N TYR A 10 -10.67 5.82 -11.26
CA TYR A 10 -10.78 4.76 -10.28
C TYR A 10 -12.15 4.76 -9.59
N ARG A 11 -12.84 3.62 -9.67
CA ARG A 11 -14.13 3.43 -8.98
C ARG A 11 -13.89 2.73 -7.64
N VAL A 12 -14.33 3.35 -6.55
CA VAL A 12 -14.22 2.74 -5.23
C VAL A 12 -15.19 1.57 -5.11
N ILE A 13 -14.65 0.39 -4.73
CA ILE A 13 -15.43 -0.82 -4.47
C ILE A 13 -15.78 -0.90 -2.99
N LYS A 14 -14.78 -0.79 -2.12
CA LYS A 14 -14.97 -0.83 -0.66
C LYS A 14 -13.79 -0.21 0.07
N SER A 15 -14.02 0.19 1.32
CA SER A 15 -12.95 0.58 2.25
C SER A 15 -12.25 -0.67 2.79
N LEU A 16 -10.93 -0.65 2.82
CA LEU A 16 -10.10 -1.73 3.36
C LEU A 16 -9.57 -1.40 4.76
N ALA A 17 -9.19 -0.15 4.99
CA ALA A 17 -8.66 0.30 6.27
C ALA A 17 -8.90 1.80 6.44
N GLU A 18 -9.04 2.21 7.68
CA GLU A 18 -9.17 3.61 8.07
C GLU A 18 -8.29 3.87 9.29
N GLY A 19 -7.53 4.95 9.26
CA GLY A 19 -6.64 5.35 10.34
C GLY A 19 -6.53 6.86 10.46
N GLY A 20 -5.78 7.33 11.47
CA GLY A 20 -5.64 8.76 11.75
C GLY A 20 -5.02 9.60 10.63
N PHE A 21 -4.28 8.98 9.72
CA PHE A 21 -3.57 9.66 8.64
C PHE A 21 -4.19 9.47 7.26
N GLY A 22 -5.24 8.64 7.14
CA GLY A 22 -5.86 8.40 5.85
C GLY A 22 -6.68 7.14 5.78
N GLN A 23 -7.09 6.80 4.58
CA GLN A 23 -7.94 5.65 4.27
C GLN A 23 -7.33 4.85 3.14
N THR A 24 -7.63 3.55 3.14
CA THR A 24 -7.23 2.64 2.07
C THR A 24 -8.48 2.03 1.47
N PHE A 25 -8.56 2.05 0.15
CA PHE A 25 -9.71 1.57 -0.61
C PHE A 25 -9.30 0.51 -1.63
N LEU A 26 -10.16 -0.49 -1.81
CA LEU A 26 -10.12 -1.33 -2.99
C LEU A 26 -10.88 -0.61 -4.11
N VAL A 27 -10.26 -0.48 -5.26
CA VAL A 27 -10.81 0.23 -6.42
C VAL A 27 -10.71 -0.61 -7.68
N GLU A 28 -11.54 -0.28 -8.66
CA GLU A 28 -11.47 -0.80 -10.02
C GLU A 28 -10.89 0.27 -10.94
N ASP A 29 -9.88 -0.11 -11.73
CA ASP A 29 -9.31 0.76 -12.75
C ASP A 29 -10.16 0.70 -14.01
N THR A 30 -11.00 1.72 -14.21
CA THR A 30 -11.96 1.74 -15.31
C THR A 30 -11.34 2.03 -16.68
N GLN A 31 -10.09 2.48 -16.73
CA GLN A 31 -9.37 2.78 -17.97
C GLN A 31 -8.48 1.63 -18.45
N MET A 32 -8.39 0.55 -17.68
CA MET A 32 -7.70 -0.67 -18.12
C MET A 32 -8.71 -1.65 -18.71
N PRO A 33 -8.42 -2.29 -19.85
CA PRO A 33 -9.31 -3.27 -20.46
C PRO A 33 -9.73 -4.41 -19.53
N SER A 34 -8.80 -4.85 -18.68
CA SER A 34 -9.05 -5.91 -17.69
C SER A 34 -9.92 -5.47 -16.53
N ARG A 35 -10.14 -4.16 -16.37
CA ARG A 35 -10.81 -3.61 -15.18
C ARG A 35 -10.18 -4.09 -13.88
N ARG A 36 -8.84 -4.17 -13.86
CA ARG A 36 -8.09 -4.70 -12.73
C ARG A 36 -8.42 -3.97 -11.43
N GLN A 37 -8.37 -4.70 -10.33
CA GLN A 37 -8.53 -4.14 -9.01
C GLN A 37 -7.19 -3.65 -8.48
N CYS A 38 -7.20 -2.50 -7.83
CA CYS A 38 -6.03 -1.85 -7.26
C CYS A 38 -6.36 -1.39 -5.85
N VAL A 39 -5.32 -1.01 -5.11
CA VAL A 39 -5.47 -0.37 -3.80
C VAL A 39 -5.11 1.10 -3.94
N ILE A 40 -5.98 1.96 -3.44
CA ILE A 40 -5.67 3.39 -3.29
C ILE A 40 -5.49 3.70 -1.82
N LYS A 41 -4.36 4.30 -1.48
CA LYS A 41 -4.10 4.93 -0.18
C LYS A 41 -4.34 6.42 -0.31
N GLN A 42 -5.27 6.93 0.49
CA GLN A 42 -5.55 8.35 0.59
C GLN A 42 -4.88 8.91 1.83
N LEU A 43 -4.03 9.91 1.65
CA LEU A 43 -3.40 10.64 2.75
C LEU A 43 -4.06 12.01 2.89
N LYS A 44 -4.59 12.27 4.08
CA LYS A 44 -5.21 13.55 4.42
C LYS A 44 -4.26 14.34 5.31
N PRO A 45 -3.95 15.60 4.98
CA PRO A 45 -3.29 16.48 5.93
C PRO A 45 -4.16 16.66 7.19
N MET A 46 -3.53 16.65 8.36
CA MET A 46 -4.25 16.76 9.65
C MET A 46 -4.93 18.12 9.84
N ASN A 47 -4.45 19.14 9.15
CA ASN A 47 -5.02 20.48 9.17
C ASN A 47 -4.58 21.26 7.91
N ASP A 48 -5.12 22.48 7.73
CA ASP A 48 -4.86 23.31 6.55
C ASP A 48 -3.58 24.15 6.65
N ARG A 49 -2.72 23.91 7.64
CA ARG A 49 -1.46 24.65 7.77
C ARG A 49 -0.51 24.29 6.63
N PRO A 50 0.09 25.28 5.95
CA PRO A 50 1.02 25.03 4.84
C PRO A 50 2.20 24.15 5.21
N GLU A 51 2.69 24.23 6.44
CA GLU A 51 3.81 23.41 6.93
C GLU A 51 3.42 21.94 7.02
N VAL A 52 2.22 21.65 7.53
CA VAL A 52 1.69 20.28 7.64
C VAL A 52 1.46 19.71 6.25
N PHE A 53 0.90 20.49 5.34
CA PHE A 53 0.69 20.08 3.96
C PHE A 53 2.00 19.67 3.28
N ARG A 54 3.07 20.46 3.44
CA ARG A 54 4.39 20.14 2.90
C ARG A 54 4.96 18.85 3.46
N ILE A 55 4.82 18.62 4.77
CA ILE A 55 5.28 17.38 5.41
C ILE A 55 4.56 16.17 4.82
N VAL A 56 3.24 16.24 4.67
CA VAL A 56 2.45 15.17 4.10
C VAL A 56 2.83 14.95 2.63
N GLN A 57 3.00 16.02 1.87
CA GLN A 57 3.43 15.97 0.47
C GLN A 57 4.81 15.30 0.33
N ASP A 58 5.76 15.67 1.17
CA ASP A 58 7.11 15.07 1.15
C ASP A 58 7.07 13.59 1.49
N ARG A 59 6.30 13.18 2.50
CA ARG A 59 6.13 11.77 2.87
C ARG A 59 5.49 10.98 1.74
N PHE A 60 4.45 11.53 1.14
CA PHE A 60 3.75 10.92 0.01
C PHE A 60 4.69 10.71 -1.19
N SER A 61 5.45 11.73 -1.55
CA SER A 61 6.42 11.64 -2.66
C SER A 61 7.51 10.61 -2.40
N ARG A 62 8.00 10.53 -1.17
CA ARG A 62 9.01 9.53 -0.77
C ARG A 62 8.45 8.12 -0.81
N GLU A 63 7.25 7.90 -0.30
CA GLU A 63 6.61 6.58 -0.34
C GLU A 63 6.41 6.12 -1.78
N ALA A 64 5.93 7.01 -2.64
CA ALA A 64 5.76 6.72 -4.07
C ALA A 64 7.10 6.38 -4.74
N ALA A 65 8.14 7.16 -4.49
CA ALA A 65 9.47 6.92 -5.07
C ALA A 65 10.07 5.60 -4.61
N VAL A 66 9.90 5.25 -3.34
CA VAL A 66 10.37 3.96 -2.78
C VAL A 66 9.64 2.80 -3.45
N LEU A 67 8.32 2.84 -3.51
CA LEU A 67 7.54 1.78 -4.16
C LEU A 67 7.91 1.62 -5.63
N GLU A 68 8.08 2.72 -6.35
CA GLU A 68 8.50 2.67 -7.75
C GLU A 68 9.87 2.00 -7.90
N ALA A 69 10.82 2.36 -7.04
CA ALA A 69 12.19 1.85 -7.12
C ALA A 69 12.29 0.36 -6.75
N VAL A 70 11.57 -0.09 -5.71
CA VAL A 70 11.72 -1.45 -5.17
C VAL A 70 10.63 -2.41 -5.58
N GLY A 71 9.45 -1.92 -5.95
CA GLY A 71 8.30 -2.76 -6.31
C GLY A 71 8.38 -3.35 -7.71
N LYS A 72 8.99 -2.64 -8.63
CA LYS A 72 9.02 -3.03 -10.05
C LYS A 72 9.74 -4.38 -10.24
N GLY A 73 8.98 -5.38 -10.68
CA GLY A 73 9.50 -6.73 -10.89
C GLY A 73 9.74 -7.53 -9.62
N ASN A 74 9.34 -7.03 -8.45
CA ASN A 74 9.49 -7.71 -7.17
C ASN A 74 8.14 -8.28 -6.72
N SER A 75 8.02 -9.61 -6.68
CA SER A 75 6.78 -10.27 -6.29
C SER A 75 6.39 -10.10 -4.82
N GLN A 76 7.31 -9.64 -3.97
CA GLN A 76 7.08 -9.47 -2.54
C GLN A 76 6.70 -8.03 -2.16
N ILE A 77 6.75 -7.10 -3.11
CA ILE A 77 6.45 -5.68 -2.90
C ILE A 77 5.45 -5.24 -3.96
N PRO A 78 4.36 -4.56 -3.59
CA PRO A 78 3.37 -4.10 -4.56
C PRO A 78 3.98 -3.13 -5.58
N ASP A 79 3.58 -3.27 -6.83
CA ASP A 79 3.91 -2.29 -7.87
C ASP A 79 3.16 -0.98 -7.62
N LEU A 80 3.85 0.13 -7.82
CA LEU A 80 3.23 1.44 -7.88
C LEU A 80 2.65 1.65 -9.29
N TYR A 81 1.35 1.93 -9.37
CA TYR A 81 0.67 2.19 -10.64
C TYR A 81 0.54 3.67 -10.94
N ALA A 82 0.25 4.49 -9.94
CA ALA A 82 0.09 5.92 -10.09
C ALA A 82 0.15 6.63 -8.74
N TYR A 83 0.39 7.93 -8.76
CA TYR A 83 0.16 8.79 -7.62
C TYR A 83 -0.34 10.15 -8.12
N PHE A 84 -1.22 10.78 -7.37
CA PHE A 84 -1.82 12.04 -7.78
C PHE A 84 -2.36 12.83 -6.57
N GLU A 85 -2.61 14.10 -6.80
CA GLU A 85 -3.28 14.99 -5.86
C GLU A 85 -4.64 15.39 -6.44
N GLU A 86 -5.68 15.36 -5.61
CA GLU A 86 -7.02 15.77 -5.98
C GLU A 86 -7.70 16.41 -4.77
N HIS A 87 -8.22 17.61 -4.95
CA HIS A 87 -8.91 18.37 -3.88
C HIS A 87 -8.10 18.49 -2.57
N GLY A 88 -6.79 18.74 -2.67
CA GLY A 88 -5.91 18.90 -1.52
C GLY A 88 -5.56 17.61 -0.78
N GLN A 89 -5.90 16.46 -1.34
CA GLN A 89 -5.59 15.16 -0.77
C GLN A 89 -4.67 14.38 -1.70
N PHE A 90 -3.82 13.54 -1.12
CA PHE A 90 -2.84 12.77 -1.86
C PHE A 90 -3.30 11.32 -2.00
N TYR A 91 -3.14 10.76 -3.18
CA TYR A 91 -3.56 9.40 -3.51
C TYR A 91 -2.41 8.62 -4.11
N LEU A 92 -2.20 7.42 -3.61
CA LEU A 92 -1.21 6.49 -4.11
C LEU A 92 -1.93 5.22 -4.56
N VAL A 93 -1.75 4.85 -5.83
CA VAL A 93 -2.38 3.67 -6.43
C VAL A 93 -1.34 2.58 -6.58
N GLN A 94 -1.61 1.43 -6.01
CA GLN A 94 -0.69 0.31 -6.03
C GLN A 94 -1.40 -1.01 -6.35
N GLU A 95 -0.61 -2.01 -6.67
CA GLU A 95 -1.08 -3.38 -6.85
C GLU A 95 -1.88 -3.86 -5.64
N TRP A 96 -3.02 -4.49 -5.89
CA TRP A 96 -3.78 -5.16 -4.84
C TRP A 96 -3.21 -6.55 -4.61
N ILE A 97 -2.77 -6.80 -3.39
CA ILE A 97 -2.32 -8.12 -2.95
C ILE A 97 -3.49 -8.80 -2.26
N GLU A 98 -4.04 -9.84 -2.90
CA GLU A 98 -5.09 -10.65 -2.30
C GLU A 98 -4.51 -11.51 -1.20
N GLY A 99 -4.90 -11.24 0.03
CA GLY A 99 -4.38 -11.94 1.21
C GLY A 99 -4.86 -11.30 2.49
N GLU A 100 -4.30 -11.76 3.60
CA GLU A 100 -4.66 -11.31 4.93
C GLU A 100 -3.50 -10.54 5.56
N PRO A 101 -3.72 -9.32 6.10
CA PRO A 101 -2.70 -8.64 6.89
C PRO A 101 -2.29 -9.48 8.10
N LEU A 102 -0.99 -9.55 8.35
CA LEU A 102 -0.45 -10.36 9.44
C LEU A 102 -1.05 -9.98 10.81
N VAL A 103 -1.40 -8.71 11.01
CA VAL A 103 -2.02 -8.23 12.25
C VAL A 103 -3.31 -9.02 12.59
N ASN A 104 -4.05 -9.47 11.59
CA ASN A 104 -5.28 -10.24 11.79
C ASN A 104 -5.01 -11.72 12.12
N LEU A 105 -3.78 -12.18 11.96
CA LEU A 105 -3.36 -13.58 12.13
C LEU A 105 -2.51 -13.82 13.37
N VAL A 106 -2.16 -12.77 14.12
CA VAL A 106 -1.25 -12.88 15.28
C VAL A 106 -1.84 -13.68 16.43
N GLN A 107 -3.15 -13.85 16.48
CA GLN A 107 -3.84 -14.66 17.52
C GLN A 107 -3.94 -16.14 17.15
N GLU A 108 -3.57 -16.52 15.94
CA GLU A 108 -3.54 -17.92 15.53
C GLU A 108 -2.33 -18.65 16.12
N ASP A 109 -2.46 -19.97 16.26
CA ASP A 109 -1.35 -20.82 16.67
C ASP A 109 -0.39 -21.01 15.49
N TRP A 110 0.80 -20.45 15.62
CA TRP A 110 1.85 -20.53 14.60
C TRP A 110 2.86 -21.62 14.94
N SER A 111 3.10 -22.52 14.01
CA SER A 111 4.21 -23.48 14.12
C SER A 111 5.54 -22.74 13.96
N GLU A 112 6.60 -23.32 14.55
CA GLU A 112 7.96 -22.80 14.38
C GLU A 112 8.36 -22.72 12.90
N GLU A 113 8.01 -23.74 12.11
CA GLU A 113 8.26 -23.77 10.67
C GLU A 113 7.57 -22.61 9.94
N ARG A 114 6.31 -22.33 10.26
CA ARG A 114 5.55 -21.24 9.66
C ARG A 114 6.17 -19.86 10.01
N VAL A 115 6.61 -19.69 11.25
CA VAL A 115 7.29 -18.47 11.68
C VAL A 115 8.61 -18.28 10.95
N ARG A 116 9.41 -19.35 10.83
CA ARG A 116 10.70 -19.31 10.11
C ARG A 116 10.50 -18.96 8.63
N SER A 117 9.51 -19.56 7.99
CA SER A 117 9.17 -19.29 6.58
C SER A 117 8.79 -17.81 6.39
N LEU A 118 7.94 -17.28 7.27
CA LEU A 118 7.56 -15.86 7.24
C LEU A 118 8.76 -14.94 7.41
N LEU A 119 9.61 -15.19 8.42
CA LEU A 119 10.79 -14.38 8.68
C LEU A 119 11.78 -14.42 7.52
N THR A 120 12.00 -15.59 6.93
CA THR A 120 12.88 -15.75 5.77
C THR A 120 12.41 -14.91 4.59
N LYS A 121 11.12 -14.98 4.27
CA LYS A 121 10.53 -14.19 3.17
C LYS A 121 10.60 -12.68 3.46
N ALA A 122 10.30 -12.28 4.69
CA ALA A 122 10.37 -10.87 5.11
C ALA A 122 11.80 -10.32 5.01
N LEU A 123 12.79 -11.10 5.45
CA LEU A 123 14.20 -10.72 5.36
C LEU A 123 14.67 -10.62 3.91
N GLN A 124 14.21 -11.50 3.04
CA GLN A 124 14.52 -11.44 1.60
C GLN A 124 13.97 -10.15 0.98
N ALA A 125 12.73 -9.78 1.31
CA ALA A 125 12.12 -8.54 0.82
C ALA A 125 12.89 -7.31 1.35
N LEU A 126 13.24 -7.30 2.63
CA LEU A 126 14.04 -6.22 3.23
C LEU A 126 15.44 -6.12 2.63
N ALA A 127 16.08 -7.25 2.33
CA ALA A 127 17.39 -7.24 1.68
C ALA A 127 17.34 -6.52 0.34
N GLN A 128 16.28 -6.70 -0.43
CA GLN A 128 16.11 -6.00 -1.71
C GLN A 128 15.90 -4.51 -1.52
N VAL A 129 15.13 -4.10 -0.52
CA VAL A 129 14.94 -2.69 -0.16
C VAL A 129 16.27 -2.07 0.27
N HIS A 130 17.04 -2.77 1.10
CA HIS A 130 18.35 -2.29 1.59
C HIS A 130 19.39 -2.17 0.47
N ARG A 131 19.34 -3.02 -0.55
CA ARG A 131 20.22 -2.89 -1.73
C ARG A 131 20.00 -1.59 -2.50
N GLN A 132 18.83 -0.97 -2.38
CA GLN A 132 18.52 0.33 -2.95
C GLN A 132 18.91 1.49 -2.00
N ASN A 133 19.64 1.20 -0.92
CA ASN A 133 20.00 2.18 0.13
C ASN A 133 18.78 2.81 0.81
N ILE A 134 17.68 2.05 0.92
CA ILE A 134 16.44 2.48 1.54
C ILE A 134 16.25 1.72 2.86
N ILE A 135 15.85 2.42 3.91
CA ILE A 135 15.46 1.84 5.20
C ILE A 135 13.94 1.97 5.33
N HIS A 136 13.25 0.85 5.54
CA HIS A 136 11.78 0.83 5.58
C HIS A 136 11.20 1.70 6.70
N ARG A 137 11.71 1.59 7.92
CA ARG A 137 11.33 2.37 9.12
C ARG A 137 9.93 2.13 9.68
N ASP A 138 9.12 1.25 9.08
CA ASP A 138 7.76 0.98 9.54
C ASP A 138 7.38 -0.49 9.39
N ILE A 139 8.27 -1.39 9.85
CA ILE A 139 8.01 -2.83 9.84
C ILE A 139 7.09 -3.17 11.00
N LYS A 140 5.88 -3.62 10.69
CA LYS A 140 4.88 -4.04 11.67
C LYS A 140 3.89 -5.00 11.01
N PRO A 141 3.13 -5.80 11.81
CA PRO A 141 2.16 -6.76 11.25
C PRO A 141 1.10 -6.15 10.34
N ASP A 142 0.74 -4.88 10.54
CA ASP A 142 -0.22 -4.15 9.71
C ASP A 142 0.26 -4.01 8.26
N ASN A 143 1.58 -3.96 8.06
CA ASN A 143 2.23 -3.70 6.78
C ASN A 143 2.76 -4.97 6.10
N ILE A 144 2.44 -6.16 6.65
CA ILE A 144 2.80 -7.45 6.08
C ILE A 144 1.53 -8.17 5.69
N ILE A 145 1.42 -8.54 4.41
CA ILE A 145 0.26 -9.26 3.88
C ILE A 145 0.69 -10.67 3.50
N LEU A 146 0.01 -11.67 4.06
CA LEU A 146 0.16 -13.04 3.63
C LEU A 146 -0.73 -13.26 2.41
N ARG A 147 -0.11 -13.51 1.25
CA ARG A 147 -0.85 -13.79 0.03
C ARG A 147 -1.70 -15.03 0.21
N LYS A 148 -2.86 -15.02 -0.40
CA LYS A 148 -3.76 -16.18 -0.42
C LYS A 148 -3.08 -17.41 -1.02
N SER A 149 -2.17 -17.23 -1.97
CA SER A 149 -1.39 -18.32 -2.59
C SER A 149 -0.27 -18.86 -1.71
N ASP A 150 0.13 -18.12 -0.67
CA ASP A 150 1.26 -18.47 0.22
C ASP A 150 0.80 -19.00 1.58
N SER A 151 -0.50 -19.06 1.82
CA SER A 151 -1.08 -19.49 3.10
C SER A 151 -1.37 -20.98 3.14
#